data_3c66cb86401b562ecda41a9fc959a494
#
_entry.id   3c66cb86401b562ecda41a9fc959a494
#
_cell.length_a   1.000
_cell.length_b   1.000
_cell.length_c   1.000
_cell.angle_alpha   90.00
_cell.angle_beta   90.00
_cell.angle_gamma   90.00
#
_symmetry.space_group_name_H-M   'P 1'
#
loop_
_entity.id
_entity.type
_entity.pdbx_description
1 polymer ?
#
loop_
_entity_poly.entity_id
_entity_poly.type
_entity_poly.pdbx_seq_one_letter_code
_entity_poly.pdbx_strand_id
1 'polypeptide(L)'
;MPGVKNQHYVPRFYLKSFTDGSGFLSVVRRDASGLKSVFRTKPENVCAENYLYEVRRREALGEDGFVEKGVIEDALGKIENDLASAYRLLLSYLDSGKIPKGEACVELIAQLSFLLAFLIVRNPRWLNEVRGNAGAHSVELLSSGFFSDEDISQMDLAGYGDEFEAIVELAYLDTALFRLDKGAPLYDLLVLLLDMDCLFCIAPEGTEFVTTSLPVHVEWKDESDEDPCGIYFPLSPRHAVAFRQRLEENRCVSITRLAAVEVDSFNRILMNGDCLWEFLIARDRSKLERLIEEYFDRV
;
A
#
# COMPACT_ATOMS: atom_id res chain seq x y z
N MET A 1 -13.26 19.34 12.38
CA MET A 1 -12.58 19.95 11.20
C MET A 1 -13.21 19.32 9.97
N PRO A 2 -13.35 20.01 8.82
CA PRO A 2 -13.81 19.33 7.61
C PRO A 2 -12.79 18.23 7.28
N GLY A 3 -13.26 16.98 7.15
CA GLY A 3 -12.40 15.83 6.83
C GLY A 3 -11.67 16.04 5.50
N VAL A 4 -10.45 15.52 5.39
CA VAL A 4 -9.65 15.62 4.16
C VAL A 4 -10.38 14.90 3.04
N LYS A 5 -10.76 15.62 1.98
CA LYS A 5 -11.50 15.05 0.85
C LYS A 5 -10.62 14.10 0.04
N ASN A 6 -9.36 14.48 -0.21
CA ASN A 6 -8.41 13.72 -1.03
C ASN A 6 -7.52 12.87 -0.12
N GLN A 7 -7.82 11.58 -0.01
CA GLN A 7 -7.21 10.62 0.92
C GLN A 7 -6.20 9.76 0.21
N HIS A 8 -4.95 9.75 0.72
CA HIS A 8 -3.85 9.04 0.08
C HIS A 8 -3.82 7.58 0.50
N TYR A 9 -3.70 6.68 -0.48
CA TYR A 9 -3.44 5.25 -0.24
C TYR A 9 -1.95 4.88 -0.29
N VAL A 10 -1.12 5.75 -0.90
CA VAL A 10 0.33 5.70 -0.76
C VAL A 10 0.77 6.93 0.04
N PRO A 11 1.42 6.78 1.21
CA PRO A 11 1.77 7.88 2.09
C PRO A 11 2.65 8.94 1.42
N ARG A 12 2.34 10.21 1.65
CA ARG A 12 3.11 11.32 1.07
C ARG A 12 4.57 11.34 1.50
N PHE A 13 4.90 10.87 2.72
CA PHE A 13 6.30 10.81 3.16
C PHE A 13 7.12 9.85 2.31
N TYR A 14 6.52 8.74 1.88
CA TYR A 14 7.14 7.79 0.97
C TYR A 14 7.33 8.39 -0.43
N LEU A 15 6.27 8.96 -1.03
CA LEU A 15 6.32 9.59 -2.35
C LEU A 15 7.37 10.72 -2.41
N LYS A 16 7.57 11.48 -1.32
CA LYS A 16 8.59 12.52 -1.21
C LYS A 16 10.01 11.99 -1.42
N SER A 17 10.29 10.72 -1.15
CA SER A 17 11.60 10.12 -1.42
C SER A 17 11.92 10.02 -2.91
N PHE A 18 10.91 10.05 -3.77
CA PHE A 18 11.03 9.98 -5.23
C PHE A 18 10.93 11.35 -5.90
N THR A 19 10.89 12.43 -5.16
CA THR A 19 10.89 13.79 -5.73
C THR A 19 12.27 14.19 -6.20
N ASP A 20 12.30 15.08 -7.21
CA ASP A 20 13.50 15.80 -7.61
C ASP A 20 13.89 16.87 -6.57
N GLY A 21 15.01 17.57 -6.81
CA GLY A 21 15.49 18.64 -5.93
C GLY A 21 14.54 19.86 -5.79
N SER A 22 13.48 19.91 -6.61
CA SER A 22 12.43 20.94 -6.56
C SER A 22 11.12 20.40 -5.93
N GLY A 23 11.11 19.18 -5.42
CA GLY A 23 9.97 18.57 -4.76
C GLY A 23 8.88 18.03 -5.69
N PHE A 24 9.21 17.75 -6.96
CA PHE A 24 8.28 17.18 -7.93
C PHE A 24 8.63 15.75 -8.29
N LEU A 25 7.60 15.00 -8.64
CA LEU A 25 7.66 13.64 -9.21
C LEU A 25 7.58 13.71 -10.74
N SER A 26 8.25 12.80 -11.42
CA SER A 26 8.00 12.47 -12.82
C SER A 26 7.06 11.27 -12.84
N VAL A 27 5.92 11.39 -13.53
CA VAL A 27 4.83 10.42 -13.43
C VAL A 27 4.29 10.11 -14.83
N VAL A 28 4.01 8.83 -15.06
CA VAL A 28 3.14 8.41 -16.16
C VAL A 28 1.89 7.78 -15.57
N ARG A 29 0.74 8.12 -16.12
CA ARG A 29 -0.54 7.51 -15.77
C ARG A 29 -0.92 6.45 -16.79
N ARG A 30 -1.45 5.35 -16.29
CA ARG A 30 -2.09 4.31 -17.07
C ARG A 30 -3.60 4.35 -16.83
N ASP A 31 -4.37 4.28 -17.88
CA ASP A 31 -5.82 4.11 -17.82
C ASP A 31 -6.28 3.07 -18.87
N ALA A 32 -7.57 2.90 -19.02
CA ALA A 32 -8.16 1.96 -19.98
C ALA A 32 -7.73 2.17 -21.44
N SER A 33 -7.24 3.38 -21.79
CA SER A 33 -6.74 3.69 -23.14
C SER A 33 -5.22 3.52 -23.27
N GLY A 34 -4.54 3.04 -22.23
CA GLY A 34 -3.10 2.78 -22.20
C GLY A 34 -2.30 3.83 -21.43
N LEU A 35 -0.99 3.89 -21.70
CA LEU A 35 -0.08 4.85 -21.07
C LEU A 35 -0.27 6.25 -21.61
N LYS A 36 -0.25 7.24 -20.72
CA LYS A 36 -0.25 8.66 -21.05
C LYS A 36 1.16 9.21 -21.17
N SER A 37 1.29 10.44 -21.65
CA SER A 37 2.58 11.13 -21.66
C SER A 37 3.08 11.37 -20.23
N VAL A 38 4.43 11.35 -20.06
CA VAL A 38 5.06 11.68 -18.79
C VAL A 38 4.77 13.14 -18.43
N PHE A 39 4.30 13.36 -17.21
CA PHE A 39 4.05 14.69 -16.66
C PHE A 39 4.76 14.87 -15.31
N ARG A 40 4.88 16.11 -14.88
CA ARG A 40 5.52 16.49 -13.62
C ARG A 40 4.46 16.95 -12.64
N THR A 41 4.49 16.45 -11.42
CA THR A 41 3.50 16.78 -10.39
C THR A 41 4.07 16.69 -8.98
N LYS A 42 3.31 17.16 -8.00
CA LYS A 42 3.66 17.04 -6.58
C LYS A 42 3.08 15.74 -5.98
N PRO A 43 3.68 15.22 -4.89
CA PRO A 43 3.17 14.04 -4.17
C PRO A 43 1.69 14.13 -3.77
N GLU A 44 1.19 15.34 -3.51
CA GLU A 44 -0.18 15.59 -3.08
C GLU A 44 -1.24 15.27 -4.16
N ASN A 45 -0.82 15.12 -5.43
CA ASN A 45 -1.72 14.99 -6.58
C ASN A 45 -1.78 13.56 -7.16
N VAL A 46 -1.10 12.60 -6.55
CA VAL A 46 -1.05 11.22 -7.03
C VAL A 46 -1.33 10.24 -5.90
N CYS A 47 -1.78 9.03 -6.25
CA CYS A 47 -2.02 7.95 -5.29
C CYS A 47 -3.00 8.35 -4.18
N ALA A 48 -4.05 9.08 -4.54
CA ALA A 48 -5.09 9.52 -3.63
C ALA A 48 -6.46 9.50 -4.32
N GLU A 49 -7.49 9.19 -3.57
CA GLU A 49 -8.88 9.19 -4.01
C GLU A 49 -9.76 10.02 -3.09
N ASN A 50 -10.84 10.55 -3.64
CA ASN A 50 -11.79 11.30 -2.83
C ASN A 50 -12.59 10.35 -1.93
N TYR A 51 -12.53 10.58 -0.62
CA TYR A 51 -13.32 9.85 0.38
C TYR A 51 -13.03 8.34 0.38
N LEU A 52 -11.79 7.95 0.08
CA LEU A 52 -11.38 6.54 -0.04
C LEU A 52 -11.70 5.71 1.22
N TYR A 53 -11.53 6.28 2.40
CA TYR A 53 -11.74 5.58 3.68
C TYR A 53 -13.08 5.92 4.34
N GLU A 54 -13.91 6.72 3.68
CA GLU A 54 -15.19 7.11 4.24
C GLU A 54 -16.26 6.05 3.93
N VAL A 55 -17.07 5.77 4.94
CA VAL A 55 -18.24 4.90 4.82
C VAL A 55 -19.49 5.76 4.68
N ARG A 56 -20.31 5.45 3.69
CA ARG A 56 -21.55 6.20 3.41
C ARG A 56 -22.79 5.37 3.70
N ARG A 57 -23.81 6.02 4.26
CA ARG A 57 -25.17 5.51 4.21
C ARG A 57 -25.65 5.56 2.76
N ARG A 58 -26.34 4.51 2.32
CA ARG A 58 -26.72 4.31 0.90
C ARG A 58 -27.60 5.42 0.34
N GLU A 59 -28.57 5.86 1.13
CA GLU A 59 -29.59 6.84 0.70
C GLU A 59 -29.26 8.29 1.07
N ALA A 60 -28.21 8.53 1.85
CA ALA A 60 -27.88 9.87 2.28
C ALA A 60 -27.02 10.61 1.28
N LEU A 61 -27.42 11.82 0.93
CA LEU A 61 -26.69 12.72 0.04
C LEU A 61 -25.92 13.78 0.84
N GLY A 62 -24.75 14.17 0.33
CA GLY A 62 -23.96 15.24 0.92
C GLY A 62 -23.02 14.79 2.05
N GLU A 63 -22.54 15.74 2.84
CA GLU A 63 -21.57 15.48 3.92
C GLU A 63 -22.15 14.76 5.12
N ASP A 64 -23.44 14.93 5.38
CA ASP A 64 -24.16 14.27 6.48
C ASP A 64 -24.40 12.77 6.20
N GLY A 65 -24.12 12.30 4.98
CA GLY A 65 -24.24 10.90 4.58
C GLY A 65 -23.10 10.00 5.05
N PHE A 66 -22.05 10.53 5.64
CA PHE A 66 -20.93 9.71 6.14
C PHE A 66 -21.18 9.24 7.57
N VAL A 67 -20.75 8.00 7.86
CA VAL A 67 -20.68 7.45 9.22
C VAL A 67 -19.28 7.68 9.74
N GLU A 68 -19.14 8.26 10.94
CA GLU A 68 -17.84 8.48 11.59
C GLU A 68 -16.80 9.14 10.65
N LYS A 69 -17.21 10.18 9.92
CA LYS A 69 -16.38 10.87 8.94
C LYS A 69 -15.03 11.29 9.50
N GLY A 70 -13.96 10.90 8.80
CA GLY A 70 -12.57 11.26 9.11
C GLY A 70 -11.91 10.38 10.17
N VAL A 71 -12.63 9.47 10.83
CA VAL A 71 -12.06 8.63 11.91
C VAL A 71 -10.93 7.74 11.38
N ILE A 72 -11.14 7.08 10.25
CA ILE A 72 -10.12 6.22 9.64
C ILE A 72 -8.91 7.06 9.19
N GLU A 73 -9.14 8.18 8.50
CA GLU A 73 -8.06 9.06 8.02
C GLU A 73 -7.23 9.65 9.17
N ASP A 74 -7.87 10.04 10.27
CA ASP A 74 -7.17 10.54 11.46
C ASP A 74 -6.31 9.45 12.13
N ALA A 75 -6.80 8.20 12.17
CA ALA A 75 -6.05 7.07 12.68
C ALA A 75 -4.86 6.73 11.77
N LEU A 76 -5.07 6.68 10.45
CA LEU A 76 -4.01 6.48 9.45
C LEU A 76 -2.93 7.57 9.55
N GLY A 77 -3.33 8.83 9.73
CA GLY A 77 -2.41 9.96 9.89
C GLY A 77 -1.48 9.84 11.10
N LYS A 78 -1.94 9.27 12.21
CA LYS A 78 -1.09 9.00 13.39
C LYS A 78 -0.05 7.93 13.08
N ILE A 79 -0.47 6.81 12.48
CA ILE A 79 0.43 5.73 12.05
C ILE A 79 1.48 6.26 11.07
N GLU A 80 1.07 7.06 10.09
CA GLU A 80 1.98 7.64 9.11
C GLU A 80 3.05 8.55 9.72
N ASN A 81 2.72 9.31 10.75
CA ASN A 81 3.69 10.17 11.44
C ASN A 81 4.80 9.35 12.12
N ASP A 82 4.44 8.24 12.77
CA ASP A 82 5.39 7.35 13.41
C ASP A 82 6.26 6.64 12.37
N LEU A 83 5.65 6.07 11.33
CA LEU A 83 6.33 5.41 10.23
C LEU A 83 7.26 6.34 9.45
N ALA A 84 6.89 7.61 9.25
CA ALA A 84 7.71 8.59 8.55
C ALA A 84 9.05 8.84 9.25
N SER A 85 9.09 8.76 10.57
CA SER A 85 10.31 8.93 11.35
C SER A 85 11.22 7.72 11.22
N ALA A 86 10.69 6.52 11.36
CA ALA A 86 11.40 5.27 11.15
C ALA A 86 11.94 5.12 9.72
N TYR A 87 11.12 5.49 8.75
CA TYR A 87 11.49 5.45 7.34
C TYR A 87 12.69 6.37 7.01
N ARG A 88 12.71 7.59 7.53
CA ARG A 88 13.86 8.51 7.37
C ARG A 88 15.12 7.95 8.02
N LEU A 89 14.99 7.33 9.20
CA LEU A 89 16.11 6.69 9.89
C LEU A 89 16.66 5.52 9.05
N LEU A 90 15.80 4.67 8.50
CA LEU A 90 16.17 3.58 7.60
C LEU A 90 16.98 4.12 6.40
N LEU A 91 16.47 5.12 5.69
CA LEU A 91 17.18 5.70 4.55
C LEU A 91 18.55 6.25 4.94
N SER A 92 18.68 6.90 6.10
CA SER A 92 19.96 7.39 6.62
C SER A 92 20.98 6.27 6.85
N TYR A 93 20.54 5.12 7.39
CA TYR A 93 21.39 3.93 7.50
C TYR A 93 21.84 3.42 6.13
N LEU A 94 20.91 3.30 5.18
CA LEU A 94 21.21 2.81 3.84
C LEU A 94 22.13 3.75 3.06
N ASP A 95 21.98 5.07 3.21
CA ASP A 95 22.90 6.08 2.64
C ASP A 95 24.32 5.92 3.18
N SER A 96 24.47 5.53 4.43
CA SER A 96 25.77 5.22 5.04
C SER A 96 26.35 3.87 4.60
N GLY A 97 25.57 3.05 3.88
CA GLY A 97 25.93 1.68 3.49
C GLY A 97 25.96 0.71 4.67
N LYS A 98 25.26 0.99 5.76
CA LYS A 98 25.26 0.20 7.00
C LYS A 98 23.83 -0.11 7.43
N ILE A 99 23.70 -1.18 8.20
CA ILE A 99 22.46 -1.58 8.89
C ILE A 99 22.78 -1.65 10.38
N PRO A 100 21.91 -1.17 11.26
CA PRO A 100 22.12 -1.33 12.71
C PRO A 100 22.16 -2.83 13.07
N LYS A 101 22.74 -3.15 14.23
CA LYS A 101 22.84 -4.52 14.75
C LYS A 101 22.00 -4.69 15.99
N GLY A 102 21.71 -5.94 16.34
CA GLY A 102 20.99 -6.28 17.56
C GLY A 102 19.56 -5.75 17.56
N GLU A 103 19.09 -5.29 18.69
CA GLU A 103 17.72 -4.85 18.93
C GLU A 103 17.27 -3.73 17.95
N ALA A 104 18.14 -2.76 17.68
CA ALA A 104 17.85 -1.69 16.73
C ALA A 104 17.62 -2.19 15.30
N CYS A 105 18.26 -3.30 14.89
CA CYS A 105 17.97 -3.94 13.61
C CYS A 105 16.59 -4.60 13.62
N VAL A 106 16.25 -5.30 14.67
CA VAL A 106 14.96 -5.98 14.84
C VAL A 106 13.82 -4.97 14.80
N GLU A 107 13.94 -3.87 15.53
CA GLU A 107 12.96 -2.79 15.55
C GLU A 107 12.79 -2.15 14.16
N LEU A 108 13.88 -1.83 13.48
CA LEU A 108 13.86 -1.23 12.14
C LEU A 108 13.14 -2.13 11.12
N ILE A 109 13.44 -3.45 11.18
CA ILE A 109 12.78 -4.42 10.28
C ILE A 109 11.30 -4.59 10.64
N ALA A 110 10.94 -4.58 11.92
CA ALA A 110 9.54 -4.64 12.33
C ALA A 110 8.75 -3.43 11.81
N GLN A 111 9.30 -2.22 11.93
CA GLN A 111 8.68 -1.00 11.41
C GLN A 111 8.57 -1.01 9.88
N LEU A 112 9.59 -1.51 9.18
CA LEU A 112 9.54 -1.68 7.72
C LEU A 112 8.50 -2.73 7.31
N SER A 113 8.47 -3.88 7.97
CA SER A 113 7.46 -4.92 7.71
C SER A 113 6.04 -4.40 7.94
N PHE A 114 5.85 -3.62 9.00
CA PHE A 114 4.57 -2.96 9.25
C PHE A 114 4.21 -1.96 8.13
N LEU A 115 5.17 -1.15 7.66
CA LEU A 115 4.93 -0.23 6.54
C LEU A 115 4.49 -0.97 5.28
N LEU A 116 5.14 -2.10 4.93
CA LEU A 116 4.78 -2.87 3.75
C LEU A 116 3.40 -3.50 3.88
N ALA A 117 3.11 -4.16 5.00
CA ALA A 117 1.78 -4.73 5.28
C ALA A 117 0.70 -3.63 5.20
N PHE A 118 0.97 -2.48 5.80
CA PHE A 118 0.08 -1.33 5.81
C PHE A 118 -0.17 -0.75 4.41
N LEU A 119 0.84 -0.73 3.52
CA LEU A 119 0.68 -0.32 2.12
C LEU A 119 -0.18 -1.31 1.32
N ILE A 120 -0.08 -2.59 1.60
CA ILE A 120 -0.88 -3.63 0.93
C ILE A 120 -2.36 -3.47 1.31
N VAL A 121 -2.69 -3.39 2.60
CA VAL A 121 -4.08 -3.33 3.06
C VAL A 121 -4.77 -1.99 2.75
N ARG A 122 -4.01 -0.93 2.45
CA ARG A 122 -4.54 0.39 2.04
C ARG A 122 -4.81 0.51 0.55
N ASN A 123 -4.45 -0.48 -0.24
CA ASN A 123 -4.68 -0.45 -1.68
C ASN A 123 -6.18 -0.30 -1.97
N PRO A 124 -6.61 0.64 -2.84
CA PRO A 124 -8.02 0.83 -3.18
C PRO A 124 -8.71 -0.44 -3.68
N ARG A 125 -7.99 -1.29 -4.42
CA ARG A 125 -8.52 -2.57 -4.89
C ARG A 125 -8.82 -3.51 -3.74
N TRP A 126 -7.87 -3.66 -2.80
CA TRP A 126 -8.08 -4.44 -1.58
C TRP A 126 -9.26 -3.90 -0.76
N LEU A 127 -9.33 -2.58 -0.57
CA LEU A 127 -10.42 -1.96 0.15
C LEU A 127 -11.79 -2.19 -0.52
N ASN A 128 -11.84 -2.23 -1.84
CA ASN A 128 -13.07 -2.56 -2.57
C ASN A 128 -13.49 -4.02 -2.37
N GLU A 129 -12.54 -4.96 -2.28
CA GLU A 129 -12.83 -6.36 -1.93
C GLU A 129 -13.35 -6.47 -0.49
N VAL A 130 -12.72 -5.77 0.45
CA VAL A 130 -13.18 -5.69 1.86
C VAL A 130 -14.61 -5.16 1.94
N ARG A 131 -14.94 -4.11 1.20
CA ARG A 131 -16.31 -3.56 1.12
C ARG A 131 -17.29 -4.54 0.49
N GLY A 132 -16.88 -5.21 -0.58
CA GLY A 132 -17.70 -6.25 -1.21
C GLY A 132 -18.05 -7.38 -0.23
N ASN A 133 -17.08 -7.83 0.55
CA ASN A 133 -17.27 -8.84 1.58
C ASN A 133 -18.16 -8.35 2.73
N ALA A 134 -17.99 -7.10 3.16
CA ALA A 134 -18.85 -6.49 4.16
C ALA A 134 -20.31 -6.43 3.71
N GLY A 135 -20.56 -6.01 2.45
CA GLY A 135 -21.89 -5.99 1.87
C GLY A 135 -22.53 -7.38 1.78
N ALA A 136 -21.78 -8.40 1.37
CA ALA A 136 -22.27 -9.78 1.33
C ALA A 136 -22.61 -10.30 2.74
N HIS A 137 -21.75 -10.02 3.72
CA HIS A 137 -21.97 -10.45 5.09
C HIS A 137 -23.16 -9.76 5.76
N SER A 138 -23.38 -8.46 5.50
CA SER A 138 -24.55 -7.75 6.01
C SER A 138 -25.87 -8.37 5.51
N VAL A 139 -25.93 -8.74 4.22
CA VAL A 139 -27.08 -9.44 3.62
C VAL A 139 -27.27 -10.84 4.26
N GLU A 140 -26.18 -11.56 4.49
CA GLU A 140 -26.22 -12.87 5.15
C GLU A 140 -26.75 -12.75 6.59
N LEU A 141 -26.27 -11.80 7.37
CA LEU A 141 -26.74 -11.56 8.75
C LEU A 141 -28.23 -11.25 8.78
N LEU A 142 -28.72 -10.40 7.88
CA LEU A 142 -30.14 -10.06 7.79
C LEU A 142 -31.00 -11.25 7.36
N SER A 143 -30.47 -12.16 6.55
CA SER A 143 -31.20 -13.33 6.03
C SER A 143 -31.06 -14.59 6.88
N SER A 144 -30.13 -14.65 7.81
CA SER A 144 -29.77 -15.83 8.60
C SER A 144 -30.76 -16.19 9.71
N GLY A 145 -31.75 -15.32 9.98
CA GLY A 145 -32.65 -15.45 11.12
C GLY A 145 -32.00 -15.04 12.46
N PHE A 146 -30.84 -14.40 12.41
CA PHE A 146 -30.24 -13.78 13.59
C PHE A 146 -31.10 -12.63 14.11
N PHE A 147 -31.76 -11.89 13.22
CA PHE A 147 -32.80 -10.92 13.50
C PHE A 147 -34.17 -11.53 13.16
N SER A 148 -35.20 -11.25 14.00
CA SER A 148 -36.56 -11.64 13.67
C SER A 148 -37.12 -10.75 12.53
N ASP A 149 -38.15 -11.22 11.82
CA ASP A 149 -38.84 -10.40 10.80
C ASP A 149 -39.38 -9.08 11.38
N GLU A 150 -39.73 -9.08 12.66
CA GLU A 150 -40.17 -7.89 13.39
C GLU A 150 -39.03 -6.91 13.65
N ASP A 151 -37.84 -7.41 14.03
CA ASP A 151 -36.64 -6.59 14.21
C ASP A 151 -36.21 -5.95 12.88
N ILE A 152 -36.18 -6.72 11.78
CA ILE A 152 -35.85 -6.23 10.44
C ILE A 152 -36.86 -5.17 10.01
N SER A 153 -38.15 -5.41 10.19
CA SER A 153 -39.20 -4.46 9.85
C SER A 153 -39.11 -3.17 10.68
N GLN A 154 -38.75 -3.26 11.97
CA GLN A 154 -38.53 -2.09 12.82
C GLN A 154 -37.25 -1.33 12.41
N MET A 155 -36.17 -2.03 12.01
CA MET A 155 -34.95 -1.42 11.47
C MET A 155 -35.24 -0.65 10.19
N ASP A 156 -36.01 -1.21 9.26
CA ASP A 156 -36.39 -0.57 8.01
C ASP A 156 -37.28 0.67 8.25
N LEU A 157 -38.28 0.55 9.13
CA LEU A 157 -39.19 1.66 9.49
C LEU A 157 -38.45 2.79 10.21
N ALA A 158 -37.40 2.49 10.95
CA ALA A 158 -36.59 3.47 11.64
C ALA A 158 -35.46 4.05 10.77
N GLY A 159 -35.26 3.53 9.54
CA GLY A 159 -34.17 3.92 8.65
C GLY A 159 -32.79 3.35 9.05
N TYR A 160 -32.76 2.34 9.92
CA TYR A 160 -31.51 1.73 10.42
C TYR A 160 -30.93 0.69 9.48
N GLY A 161 -31.63 0.25 8.42
CA GLY A 161 -31.09 -0.70 7.45
C GLY A 161 -29.80 -0.21 6.80
N ASP A 162 -29.80 1.04 6.31
CA ASP A 162 -28.63 1.68 5.74
C ASP A 162 -27.51 1.92 6.77
N GLU A 163 -27.87 2.17 8.01
CA GLU A 163 -26.92 2.37 9.11
C GLU A 163 -26.26 1.05 9.52
N PHE A 164 -27.00 -0.05 9.50
CA PHE A 164 -26.48 -1.38 9.77
C PHE A 164 -25.42 -1.80 8.73
N GLU A 165 -25.72 -1.69 7.43
CA GLU A 165 -24.73 -1.96 6.36
C GLU A 165 -23.46 -1.11 6.54
N ALA A 166 -23.63 0.18 6.82
CA ALA A 166 -22.52 1.10 7.03
C ALA A 166 -21.67 0.77 8.27
N ILE A 167 -22.29 0.31 9.36
CA ILE A 167 -21.58 -0.14 10.56
C ILE A 167 -20.80 -1.42 10.28
N VAL A 168 -21.38 -2.37 9.53
CA VAL A 168 -20.67 -3.59 9.12
C VAL A 168 -19.48 -3.24 8.23
N GLU A 169 -19.64 -2.36 7.24
CA GLU A 169 -18.54 -1.90 6.41
C GLU A 169 -17.43 -1.24 7.24
N LEU A 170 -17.77 -0.37 8.17
CA LEU A 170 -16.81 0.28 9.05
C LEU A 170 -16.04 -0.75 9.91
N ALA A 171 -16.73 -1.76 10.45
CA ALA A 171 -16.09 -2.82 11.21
C ALA A 171 -15.13 -3.67 10.38
N TYR A 172 -15.47 -3.94 9.12
CA TYR A 172 -14.59 -4.63 8.18
C TYR A 172 -13.35 -3.80 7.83
N LEU A 173 -13.52 -2.49 7.58
CA LEU A 173 -12.40 -1.58 7.33
C LEU A 173 -11.50 -1.45 8.57
N ASP A 174 -12.07 -1.33 9.77
CA ASP A 174 -11.31 -1.31 11.02
C ASP A 174 -10.47 -2.58 11.17
N THR A 175 -11.09 -3.74 10.93
CA THR A 175 -10.43 -5.04 11.00
C THR A 175 -9.29 -5.14 9.98
N ALA A 176 -9.53 -4.75 8.74
CA ALA A 176 -8.54 -4.85 7.67
C ALA A 176 -7.35 -3.90 7.86
N LEU A 177 -7.59 -2.68 8.37
CA LEU A 177 -6.60 -1.61 8.43
C LEU A 177 -5.85 -1.53 9.76
N PHE A 178 -6.44 -1.97 10.89
CA PHE A 178 -5.91 -1.65 12.21
C PHE A 178 -5.75 -2.84 13.15
N ARG A 179 -6.43 -3.96 12.90
CA ARG A 179 -6.36 -5.10 13.82
C ARG A 179 -5.04 -5.85 13.70
N LEU A 180 -4.46 -6.13 14.86
CA LEU A 180 -3.24 -6.93 15.02
C LEU A 180 -3.53 -8.25 15.76
N ASP A 181 -4.71 -8.81 15.50
CA ASP A 181 -5.11 -10.12 16.00
C ASP A 181 -4.92 -11.18 14.91
N LYS A 182 -4.61 -12.41 15.30
CA LYS A 182 -4.45 -13.54 14.37
C LYS A 182 -5.69 -13.69 13.47
N GLY A 183 -5.47 -13.77 12.18
CA GLY A 183 -6.51 -13.83 11.14
C GLY A 183 -6.96 -12.47 10.62
N ALA A 184 -6.48 -11.35 11.20
CA ALA A 184 -6.65 -10.04 10.59
C ALA A 184 -5.59 -9.82 9.50
N PRO A 185 -5.95 -9.28 8.32
CA PRO A 185 -5.04 -9.18 7.17
C PRO A 185 -3.73 -8.46 7.48
N LEU A 186 -3.78 -7.35 8.21
CA LEU A 186 -2.59 -6.60 8.59
C LEU A 186 -1.65 -7.43 9.47
N TYR A 187 -2.19 -8.19 10.42
CA TYR A 187 -1.42 -9.06 11.30
C TYR A 187 -0.76 -10.20 10.53
N ASP A 188 -1.51 -10.90 9.70
CA ASP A 188 -1.01 -12.07 8.97
C ASP A 188 0.09 -11.67 7.98
N LEU A 189 -0.07 -10.53 7.27
CA LEU A 189 0.97 -9.96 6.42
C LEU A 189 2.21 -9.54 7.22
N LEU A 190 2.03 -8.95 8.40
CA LEU A 190 3.15 -8.57 9.26
C LEU A 190 3.93 -9.79 9.73
N VAL A 191 3.25 -10.85 10.18
CA VAL A 191 3.88 -12.12 10.60
C VAL A 191 4.64 -12.74 9.45
N LEU A 192 4.06 -12.80 8.26
CA LEU A 192 4.72 -13.29 7.04
C LEU A 192 6.02 -12.53 6.77
N LEU A 193 5.98 -11.20 6.71
CA LEU A 193 7.15 -10.36 6.45
C LEU A 193 8.22 -10.50 7.55
N LEU A 194 7.80 -10.67 8.80
CA LEU A 194 8.72 -10.90 9.93
C LEU A 194 9.38 -12.28 9.87
N ASP A 195 8.81 -13.23 9.17
CA ASP A 195 9.41 -14.57 8.98
C ASP A 195 10.33 -14.65 7.76
N MET A 196 10.39 -13.67 6.89
CA MET A 196 11.22 -13.66 5.69
C MET A 196 12.62 -13.06 5.93
N ASP A 197 13.60 -13.48 5.13
CA ASP A 197 14.91 -12.84 5.04
C ASP A 197 14.78 -11.48 4.37
N CYS A 198 15.61 -10.51 4.78
CA CYS A 198 15.57 -9.13 4.31
C CYS A 198 16.87 -8.74 3.62
N LEU A 199 16.79 -8.40 2.33
CA LEU A 199 17.91 -7.94 1.53
C LEU A 199 17.70 -6.48 1.13
N PHE A 200 18.50 -5.56 1.70
CA PHE A 200 18.55 -4.18 1.23
C PHE A 200 19.43 -4.05 0.01
N CYS A 201 18.94 -3.33 -1.00
CA CYS A 201 19.57 -3.13 -2.29
C CYS A 201 19.95 -1.66 -2.48
N ILE A 202 21.19 -1.40 -2.91
CA ILE A 202 21.67 -0.06 -3.24
C ILE A 202 21.91 0.02 -4.75
N ALA A 203 21.26 0.95 -5.42
CA ALA A 203 21.48 1.23 -6.83
C ALA A 203 22.86 1.88 -7.07
N PRO A 204 23.60 1.49 -8.13
CA PRO A 204 24.82 2.17 -8.52
C PRO A 204 24.55 3.59 -9.04
N GLU A 205 25.59 4.39 -9.10
CA GLU A 205 25.51 5.73 -9.68
C GLU A 205 24.98 5.67 -11.12
N GLY A 206 24.10 6.60 -11.47
CA GLY A 206 23.50 6.66 -12.80
C GLY A 206 22.25 5.82 -13.00
N THR A 207 21.90 4.92 -12.08
CA THR A 207 20.65 4.14 -12.10
C THR A 207 19.71 4.56 -10.98
N GLU A 208 18.42 4.24 -11.12
CA GLU A 208 17.40 4.57 -10.14
C GLU A 208 16.31 3.52 -10.10
N PHE A 209 15.85 3.21 -8.88
CA PHE A 209 14.59 2.52 -8.70
C PHE A 209 13.42 3.46 -9.01
N VAL A 210 12.40 2.90 -9.63
CA VAL A 210 11.09 3.54 -9.80
C VAL A 210 10.11 3.00 -8.77
N THR A 211 8.97 3.67 -8.60
CA THR A 211 7.87 3.14 -7.80
C THR A 211 6.56 3.27 -8.55
N THR A 212 5.51 2.68 -8.01
CA THR A 212 4.18 2.68 -8.61
C THR A 212 3.13 3.08 -7.58
N SER A 213 1.89 3.26 -8.02
CA SER A 213 0.73 3.39 -7.13
C SER A 213 0.42 2.12 -6.32
N LEU A 214 1.10 1.01 -6.65
CA LEU A 214 1.12 -0.25 -5.90
C LEU A 214 2.57 -0.59 -5.58
N PRO A 215 3.20 0.09 -4.60
CA PRO A 215 4.66 0.05 -4.45
C PRO A 215 5.20 -1.28 -3.93
N VAL A 216 4.36 -2.11 -3.32
CA VAL A 216 4.74 -3.44 -2.85
C VAL A 216 4.34 -4.47 -3.88
N HIS A 217 5.32 -5.13 -4.48
CA HIS A 217 5.10 -6.24 -5.40
C HIS A 217 5.31 -7.56 -4.67
N VAL A 218 4.34 -8.46 -4.78
CA VAL A 218 4.37 -9.80 -4.21
C VAL A 218 4.54 -10.80 -5.35
N GLU A 219 5.60 -11.60 -5.30
CA GLU A 219 5.92 -12.61 -6.28
C GLU A 219 5.54 -14.00 -5.75
N TRP A 220 4.76 -14.73 -6.53
CA TRP A 220 4.35 -16.11 -6.27
C TRP A 220 5.09 -17.03 -7.24
N LYS A 221 5.58 -18.15 -6.77
CA LYS A 221 6.24 -19.13 -7.62
C LYS A 221 5.22 -19.94 -8.41
N ASP A 222 4.09 -20.22 -7.78
CA ASP A 222 2.93 -20.89 -8.38
C ASP A 222 1.65 -20.28 -7.78
N GLU A 223 0.55 -20.22 -8.53
CA GLU A 223 -0.74 -19.71 -8.05
C GLU A 223 -1.33 -20.55 -6.89
N SER A 224 -0.84 -21.77 -6.71
CA SER A 224 -1.23 -22.68 -5.61
C SER A 224 -0.39 -22.55 -4.35
N ASP A 225 0.67 -21.72 -4.36
CA ASP A 225 1.53 -21.55 -3.21
C ASP A 225 0.79 -20.79 -2.07
N GLU A 226 0.96 -21.26 -0.85
CA GLU A 226 0.39 -20.59 0.34
C GLU A 226 1.18 -19.34 0.73
N ASP A 227 2.50 -19.33 0.45
CA ASP A 227 3.40 -18.22 0.79
C ASP A 227 4.12 -17.67 -0.46
N PRO A 228 4.33 -16.34 -0.54
CA PRO A 228 5.05 -15.73 -1.63
C PRO A 228 6.54 -16.11 -1.60
N CYS A 229 7.14 -16.28 -2.77
CA CYS A 229 8.57 -16.53 -2.90
C CYS A 229 9.42 -15.26 -2.76
N GLY A 230 8.84 -14.08 -3.00
CA GLY A 230 9.50 -12.79 -2.87
C GLY A 230 8.54 -11.62 -2.71
N ILE A 231 8.97 -10.60 -1.99
CA ILE A 231 8.27 -9.32 -1.87
C ILE A 231 9.28 -8.21 -2.14
N TYR A 232 8.96 -7.33 -3.09
CA TYR A 232 9.84 -6.28 -3.58
C TYR A 232 9.26 -4.91 -3.30
N PHE A 233 10.08 -4.02 -2.72
CA PHE A 233 9.64 -2.66 -2.38
C PHE A 233 10.77 -1.65 -2.63
N PRO A 234 10.59 -0.67 -3.52
CA PRO A 234 11.52 0.43 -3.69
C PRO A 234 11.37 1.43 -2.55
N LEU A 235 12.46 1.72 -1.84
CA LEU A 235 12.48 2.66 -0.73
C LEU A 235 12.73 4.10 -1.18
N SER A 236 13.54 4.27 -2.20
CA SER A 236 13.88 5.56 -2.78
C SER A 236 14.48 5.32 -4.18
N PRO A 237 14.77 6.34 -4.98
CA PRO A 237 15.49 6.14 -6.24
C PRO A 237 16.82 5.41 -6.10
N ARG A 238 17.41 5.42 -4.88
CA ARG A 238 18.70 4.79 -4.61
C ARG A 238 18.61 3.45 -3.86
N HIS A 239 17.53 3.22 -3.15
CA HIS A 239 17.40 2.08 -2.25
C HIS A 239 16.12 1.29 -2.51
N ALA A 240 16.24 -0.02 -2.37
CA ALA A 240 15.10 -0.94 -2.37
C ALA A 240 15.30 -2.02 -1.31
N VAL A 241 14.27 -2.80 -1.05
CA VAL A 241 14.32 -3.98 -0.22
C VAL A 241 13.62 -5.13 -0.93
N ALA A 242 14.18 -6.33 -0.78
CA ALA A 242 13.55 -7.59 -1.14
C ALA A 242 13.42 -8.47 0.11
N PHE A 243 12.23 -8.97 0.34
CA PHE A 243 12.00 -10.05 1.30
C PHE A 243 11.94 -11.36 0.53
N ARG A 244 12.56 -12.41 1.07
CA ARG A 244 12.61 -13.75 0.46
C ARG A 244 12.34 -14.81 1.51
N GLN A 245 11.85 -15.94 1.08
CA GLN A 245 11.67 -17.08 1.97
C GLN A 245 12.96 -17.38 2.73
N ARG A 246 12.82 -17.63 4.02
CA ARG A 246 13.96 -17.97 4.90
C ARG A 246 14.51 -19.34 4.53
N LEU A 247 15.83 -19.40 4.36
CA LEU A 247 16.53 -20.64 4.05
C LEU A 247 17.17 -21.28 5.29
N GLU A 248 17.39 -20.49 6.35
CA GLU A 248 18.04 -20.90 7.59
C GLU A 248 17.16 -20.63 8.81
N GLU A 249 17.45 -21.25 9.95
CA GLU A 249 16.71 -21.03 11.20
C GLU A 249 16.72 -19.58 11.66
N ASN A 250 17.83 -18.88 11.44
CA ASN A 250 17.99 -17.49 11.83
C ASN A 250 17.71 -16.58 10.63
N ARG A 251 16.88 -15.57 10.85
CA ARG A 251 16.61 -14.53 9.86
C ARG A 251 17.91 -13.85 9.41
N CYS A 252 18.12 -13.79 8.10
CA CYS A 252 19.22 -13.05 7.50
C CYS A 252 18.77 -11.61 7.15
N VAL A 253 19.54 -10.63 7.61
CA VAL A 253 19.39 -9.23 7.20
C VAL A 253 20.71 -8.78 6.58
N SER A 254 20.68 -8.40 5.31
CA SER A 254 21.88 -8.07 4.57
C SER A 254 21.69 -6.83 3.69
N ILE A 255 22.81 -6.27 3.22
CA ILE A 255 22.83 -5.13 2.31
C ILE A 255 23.75 -5.45 1.14
N THR A 256 23.33 -5.14 -0.07
CA THR A 256 24.10 -5.38 -1.29
C THR A 256 24.08 -4.15 -2.22
N ARG A 257 25.11 -3.99 -3.01
CA ARG A 257 25.15 -3.05 -4.12
C ARG A 257 24.83 -3.81 -5.40
N LEU A 258 23.78 -3.41 -6.06
CA LEU A 258 23.37 -4.03 -7.32
C LEU A 258 24.21 -3.55 -8.50
N ALA A 259 24.26 -4.35 -9.55
CA ALA A 259 24.66 -3.89 -10.88
C ALA A 259 23.47 -3.16 -11.55
N ALA A 260 23.76 -2.35 -12.59
CA ALA A 260 22.71 -1.61 -13.30
C ALA A 260 21.61 -2.52 -13.86
N VAL A 261 21.98 -3.67 -14.42
CA VAL A 261 21.05 -4.66 -14.96
C VAL A 261 20.13 -5.27 -13.89
N GLU A 262 20.59 -5.36 -12.65
CA GLU A 262 19.78 -5.88 -11.54
C GLU A 262 18.76 -4.83 -11.09
N VAL A 263 19.12 -3.53 -11.11
CA VAL A 263 18.16 -2.44 -10.88
C VAL A 263 17.08 -2.41 -11.96
N ASP A 264 17.48 -2.58 -13.23
CA ASP A 264 16.53 -2.67 -14.34
C ASP A 264 15.61 -3.89 -14.18
N SER A 265 16.13 -5.04 -13.75
CA SER A 265 15.32 -6.23 -13.47
C SER A 265 14.35 -6.00 -12.33
N PHE A 266 14.77 -5.32 -11.26
CA PHE A 266 13.89 -4.94 -10.13
C PHE A 266 12.76 -4.02 -10.59
N ASN A 267 13.09 -2.98 -11.37
CA ASN A 267 12.10 -2.07 -11.94
C ASN A 267 11.10 -2.82 -12.84
N ARG A 268 11.59 -3.81 -13.59
CA ARG A 268 10.75 -4.67 -14.42
C ARG A 268 9.75 -5.47 -13.61
N ILE A 269 10.16 -6.06 -12.51
CA ILE A 269 9.25 -6.79 -11.60
C ILE A 269 8.11 -5.87 -11.15
N LEU A 270 8.41 -4.65 -10.72
CA LEU A 270 7.41 -3.67 -10.29
C LEU A 270 6.45 -3.23 -11.41
N MET A 271 6.94 -3.19 -12.65
CA MET A 271 6.15 -2.73 -13.81
C MET A 271 5.29 -3.84 -14.42
N ASN A 272 5.75 -5.09 -14.33
CA ASN A 272 5.08 -6.26 -14.92
C ASN A 272 3.97 -6.85 -14.05
N GLY A 273 3.96 -6.59 -12.75
CA GLY A 273 2.97 -7.16 -11.85
C GLY A 273 1.56 -6.85 -12.33
N ASP A 274 0.91 -7.78 -13.01
CA ASP A 274 -0.43 -7.77 -13.63
C ASP A 274 -0.94 -6.41 -14.15
N CYS A 275 -0.04 -5.44 -14.32
CA CYS A 275 -0.32 -4.09 -14.83
C CYS A 275 -1.44 -3.36 -14.07
N LEU A 276 -1.58 -3.60 -12.79
CA LEU A 276 -2.66 -3.08 -11.95
C LEU A 276 -2.41 -1.67 -11.41
N TRP A 277 -1.19 -1.15 -11.58
CA TRP A 277 -0.87 0.19 -11.13
C TRP A 277 -1.48 1.27 -12.06
N GLU A 278 -1.94 2.35 -11.47
CA GLU A 278 -2.42 3.53 -12.17
C GLU A 278 -1.27 4.50 -12.49
N PHE A 279 -0.33 4.66 -11.56
CA PHE A 279 0.81 5.57 -11.69
C PHE A 279 2.13 4.81 -11.61
N LEU A 280 3.02 5.08 -12.57
CA LEU A 280 4.45 4.75 -12.50
C LEU A 280 5.20 6.05 -12.22
N ILE A 281 6.08 6.04 -11.24
CA ILE A 281 6.66 7.24 -10.62
C ILE A 281 8.19 7.10 -10.56
N ALA A 282 8.87 8.14 -11.00
CA ALA A 282 10.32 8.25 -10.89
C ALA A 282 10.72 9.67 -10.47
N ARG A 283 11.97 9.81 -10.02
CA ARG A 283 12.58 11.13 -9.77
C ARG A 283 12.98 11.80 -11.07
N ASP A 284 13.63 11.07 -11.96
CA ASP A 284 14.18 11.57 -13.23
C ASP A 284 13.24 11.28 -14.40
N ARG A 285 12.82 12.35 -15.10
CA ARG A 285 11.91 12.27 -16.24
C ARG A 285 12.52 11.47 -17.41
N SER A 286 13.77 11.76 -17.76
CA SER A 286 14.40 11.12 -18.94
C SER A 286 14.60 9.63 -18.72
N LYS A 287 14.89 9.22 -17.47
CA LYS A 287 14.98 7.79 -17.12
C LYS A 287 13.62 7.11 -17.21
N LEU A 288 12.57 7.78 -16.76
CA LEU A 288 11.20 7.25 -16.84
C LEU A 288 10.76 7.08 -18.30
N GLU A 289 11.00 8.10 -19.16
CA GLU A 289 10.68 8.04 -20.59
C GLU A 289 11.42 6.87 -21.27
N ARG A 290 12.72 6.74 -21.04
CA ARG A 290 13.51 5.62 -21.57
C ARG A 290 12.98 4.26 -21.09
N LEU A 291 12.65 4.14 -19.82
CA LEU A 291 12.12 2.91 -19.24
C LEU A 291 10.80 2.50 -19.89
N ILE A 292 9.94 3.47 -20.22
CA ILE A 292 8.68 3.25 -20.91
C ILE A 292 8.92 2.78 -22.34
N GLU A 293 9.80 3.46 -23.10
CA GLU A 293 10.15 3.10 -24.49
C GLU A 293 10.73 1.67 -24.56
N GLU A 294 11.61 1.32 -23.63
CA GLU A 294 12.22 -0.01 -23.58
C GLU A 294 11.23 -1.14 -23.22
N TYR A 295 10.17 -0.81 -22.52
CA TYR A 295 9.27 -1.80 -21.92
C TYR A 295 7.94 -1.96 -22.65
N PHE A 296 7.32 -0.86 -23.07
CA PHE A 296 5.97 -0.85 -23.62
C PHE A 296 5.93 -0.63 -25.13
N ASP A 297 6.98 -0.06 -25.74
CA ASP A 297 7.06 0.12 -27.21
C ASP A 297 7.59 -1.11 -27.96
N ARG A 298 7.95 -2.19 -27.24
CA ARG A 298 8.41 -3.47 -27.82
C ARG A 298 7.31 -4.55 -27.87
N VAL A 299 6.12 -4.22 -27.48
CA VAL A 299 4.90 -5.04 -27.60
C VAL A 299 3.99 -4.37 -28.64
#